data_6ba03a1d80b4e0cc45b72718c9eef42a
#
_entry.id   6ba03a1d80b4e0cc45b72718c9eef42a
#
_cell.length_a   1.000
_cell.length_b   1.000
_cell.length_c   1.000
_cell.angle_alpha   90.00
_cell.angle_beta   90.00
_cell.angle_gamma   90.00
#
_symmetry.space_group_name_H-M   'P 1'
#
loop_
_entity.id
_entity.type
_entity.pdbx_description
1 polymer ?
#
loop_
_entity_poly.entity_id
_entity_poly.type
_entity_poly.pdbx_seq_one_letter_code
_entity_poly.pdbx_strand_id
1 'polypeptide(L)'
;MIQTKKGHLNLGDGQLYYEMAGKGMPLVLSHAAFLDSRMFDAVWEPLAKHFRVIRYDMRGFGQSSPVTGPLCRRGDLDQLLKHLEVTEAHSVGCSNGGQISLDLALEQPQRFKSLTLVDSTPSGFELHGEPPRYMLEMFDAMQKGDINHSNELQIRIWLDGEIREPEQVDLMLRRKALEMNRIPVSQSTFFIADTQPINPLNPPAITQLESVNCPTLVIAGALDHPEVLRAADEMVKRIPNAKKTIIASTGHVPSYEQPDAFVKLLLDFLGNVK
;
A
#
# COMPACT_ATOMS: atom_id res chain seq x y z
N MET A 1 -11.89 19.83 -12.47
CA MET A 1 -11.94 18.90 -11.33
C MET A 1 -12.83 17.72 -11.67
N ILE A 2 -12.36 16.49 -11.50
CA ILE A 2 -13.14 15.27 -11.73
C ILE A 2 -14.13 15.09 -10.57
N GLN A 3 -15.38 14.74 -10.90
CA GLN A 3 -16.40 14.45 -9.89
C GLN A 3 -15.99 13.19 -9.10
N THR A 4 -15.80 13.34 -7.80
CA THR A 4 -15.48 12.24 -6.89
C THR A 4 -16.74 11.85 -6.09
N LYS A 5 -17.06 10.55 -6.11
CA LYS A 5 -18.06 9.95 -5.22
C LYS A 5 -17.35 9.41 -3.98
N LYS A 6 -17.93 9.66 -2.81
CA LYS A 6 -17.42 9.19 -1.51
C LYS A 6 -18.45 8.33 -0.84
N GLY A 7 -18.02 7.36 -0.07
CA GLY A 7 -18.93 6.48 0.67
C GLY A 7 -18.24 5.75 1.82
N HIS A 8 -19.06 5.06 2.60
CA HIS A 8 -18.61 4.15 3.65
C HIS A 8 -19.25 2.78 3.43
N LEU A 9 -18.45 1.75 3.49
CA LEU A 9 -18.92 0.37 3.53
C LEU A 9 -18.99 -0.10 4.97
N ASN A 10 -20.16 -0.55 5.41
CA ASN A 10 -20.33 -1.18 6.72
C ASN A 10 -19.89 -2.66 6.62
N LEU A 11 -18.95 -3.05 7.48
CA LEU A 11 -18.41 -4.42 7.58
C LEU A 11 -19.00 -5.20 8.78
N GLY A 12 -19.94 -4.60 9.51
CA GLY A 12 -20.53 -5.18 10.71
C GLY A 12 -19.79 -4.82 11.99
N ASP A 13 -18.47 -4.90 11.98
CA ASP A 13 -17.58 -4.55 13.10
C ASP A 13 -16.77 -3.26 12.86
N GLY A 14 -17.16 -2.47 11.86
CA GLY A 14 -16.53 -1.20 11.48
C GLY A 14 -16.90 -0.76 10.08
N GLN A 15 -16.31 0.33 9.63
CA GLN A 15 -16.58 0.91 8.33
C GLN A 15 -15.29 1.19 7.56
N LEU A 16 -15.30 0.96 6.25
CA LEU A 16 -14.30 1.41 5.30
C LEU A 16 -14.77 2.68 4.60
N TYR A 17 -13.99 3.74 4.67
CA TYR A 17 -14.16 4.91 3.81
C TYR A 17 -13.56 4.63 2.44
N TYR A 18 -14.24 5.05 1.38
CA TYR A 18 -13.74 4.95 0.02
C TYR A 18 -14.14 6.16 -0.84
N GLU A 19 -13.37 6.37 -1.89
CA GLU A 19 -13.63 7.36 -2.93
C GLU A 19 -13.54 6.71 -4.31
N MET A 20 -14.35 7.23 -5.25
CA MET A 20 -14.32 6.80 -6.65
C MET A 20 -14.39 8.00 -7.58
N ALA A 21 -13.64 7.94 -8.69
CA ALA A 21 -13.70 8.91 -9.77
C ALA A 21 -13.40 8.25 -11.13
N GLY A 22 -13.78 8.94 -12.20
CA GLY A 22 -13.56 8.44 -13.55
C GLY A 22 -14.56 7.37 -14.00
N LYS A 23 -14.25 6.72 -15.12
CA LYS A 23 -15.09 5.67 -15.76
C LYS A 23 -14.19 4.62 -16.42
N GLY A 24 -14.79 3.51 -16.83
CA GLY A 24 -14.08 2.44 -17.54
C GLY A 24 -13.65 1.31 -16.62
N MET A 25 -12.52 0.66 -16.95
CA MET A 25 -11.97 -0.45 -16.18
C MET A 25 -11.63 -0.02 -14.76
N PRO A 26 -12.06 -0.77 -13.73
CA PRO A 26 -11.72 -0.46 -12.34
C PRO A 26 -10.20 -0.53 -12.10
N LEU A 27 -9.69 0.46 -11.34
CA LEU A 27 -8.33 0.53 -10.83
C LEU A 27 -8.41 0.81 -9.33
N VAL A 28 -8.06 -0.18 -8.50
CA VAL A 28 -8.07 -0.02 -7.05
C VAL A 28 -6.69 0.34 -6.53
N LEU A 29 -6.63 1.34 -5.63
CA LEU A 29 -5.42 1.85 -5.00
C LEU A 29 -5.44 1.53 -3.51
N SER A 30 -4.48 0.74 -3.05
CA SER A 30 -4.30 0.32 -1.65
C SER A 30 -3.06 0.98 -1.06
N HIS A 31 -3.23 1.76 0.01
CA HIS A 31 -2.19 2.63 0.58
C HIS A 31 -1.16 1.89 1.45
N ALA A 32 -0.04 2.56 1.76
CA ALA A 32 0.96 2.10 2.71
C ALA A 32 0.48 2.25 4.17
N ALA A 33 0.93 1.37 5.07
CA ALA A 33 0.44 1.29 6.46
C ALA A 33 0.89 2.43 7.39
N PHE A 34 1.53 3.47 6.88
CA PHE A 34 1.85 4.71 7.62
C PHE A 34 1.24 5.95 6.95
N LEU A 35 0.42 5.75 5.92
CA LEU A 35 -0.32 6.80 5.21
C LEU A 35 -1.80 6.39 5.13
N ASP A 36 -2.59 7.13 4.39
CA ASP A 36 -3.97 6.78 4.02
C ASP A 36 -4.22 7.07 2.54
N SER A 37 -5.45 6.96 2.09
CA SER A 37 -5.79 7.12 0.66
C SER A 37 -5.37 8.47 0.06
N ARG A 38 -5.12 9.50 0.89
CA ARG A 38 -4.63 10.81 0.46
C ARG A 38 -3.21 10.76 -0.12
N MET A 39 -2.44 9.68 0.12
CA MET A 39 -1.15 9.50 -0.56
C MET A 39 -1.28 9.48 -2.08
N PHE A 40 -2.46 9.17 -2.59
CA PHE A 40 -2.75 9.11 -4.02
C PHE A 40 -3.34 10.41 -4.59
N ASP A 41 -3.41 11.52 -3.83
CA ASP A 41 -4.04 12.76 -4.29
C ASP A 41 -3.43 13.28 -5.60
N ALA A 42 -2.12 13.26 -5.73
CA ALA A 42 -1.44 13.76 -6.92
C ALA A 42 -1.64 12.88 -8.17
N VAL A 43 -1.86 11.57 -7.98
CA VAL A 43 -2.10 10.62 -9.08
C VAL A 43 -3.59 10.41 -9.38
N TRP A 44 -4.48 10.90 -8.51
CA TRP A 44 -5.92 10.67 -8.56
C TRP A 44 -6.57 11.15 -9.86
N GLU A 45 -6.45 12.44 -10.16
CA GLU A 45 -7.05 13.03 -11.36
C GLU A 45 -6.40 12.53 -12.66
N PRO A 46 -5.06 12.40 -12.78
CA PRO A 46 -4.42 11.76 -13.92
C PRO A 46 -4.95 10.36 -14.23
N LEU A 47 -5.06 9.49 -13.23
CA LEU A 47 -5.55 8.12 -13.41
C LEU A 47 -7.05 8.07 -13.72
N ALA A 48 -7.86 8.92 -13.10
CA ALA A 48 -9.31 8.96 -13.30
C ALA A 48 -9.74 9.45 -14.70
N LYS A 49 -8.81 9.98 -15.51
CA LYS A 49 -9.02 10.24 -16.93
C LYS A 49 -9.10 8.96 -17.78
N HIS A 50 -8.52 7.86 -17.28
CA HIS A 50 -8.36 6.61 -18.02
C HIS A 50 -9.14 5.43 -17.39
N PHE A 51 -9.38 5.47 -16.07
CA PHE A 51 -9.94 4.37 -15.29
C PHE A 51 -11.08 4.84 -14.39
N ARG A 52 -11.93 3.89 -13.96
CA ARG A 52 -12.74 4.05 -12.75
C ARG A 52 -11.85 3.81 -11.54
N VAL A 53 -11.20 4.86 -11.05
CA VAL A 53 -10.27 4.75 -9.92
C VAL A 53 -11.04 4.64 -8.61
N ILE A 54 -10.62 3.72 -7.75
CA ILE A 54 -11.15 3.46 -6.42
C ILE A 54 -9.97 3.56 -5.46
N ARG A 55 -10.10 4.35 -4.40
CA ARG A 55 -9.17 4.36 -3.27
C ARG A 55 -9.95 4.26 -1.97
N TYR A 56 -9.34 3.71 -0.95
CA TYR A 56 -9.99 3.52 0.33
C TYR A 56 -8.99 3.69 1.46
N ASP A 57 -9.49 4.02 2.65
CA ASP A 57 -8.71 3.99 3.87
C ASP A 57 -8.88 2.62 4.53
N MET A 58 -7.80 1.92 4.82
CA MET A 58 -7.85 0.70 5.63
C MET A 58 -8.43 1.02 7.02
N ARG A 59 -9.10 0.08 7.68
CA ARG A 59 -9.56 0.28 9.06
C ARG A 59 -8.39 0.65 9.97
N GLY A 60 -8.57 1.65 10.82
CA GLY A 60 -7.53 2.25 11.65
C GLY A 60 -6.72 3.34 10.96
N PHE A 61 -7.10 3.75 9.75
CA PHE A 61 -6.47 4.81 8.97
C PHE A 61 -7.51 5.81 8.46
N GLY A 62 -7.06 7.04 8.21
CA GLY A 62 -7.83 8.08 7.54
C GLY A 62 -9.22 8.28 8.13
N GLN A 63 -10.25 8.12 7.29
CA GLN A 63 -11.66 8.29 7.65
C GLN A 63 -12.39 6.95 7.92
N SER A 64 -11.68 5.82 7.87
CA SER A 64 -12.21 4.52 8.26
C SER A 64 -12.30 4.37 9.78
N SER A 65 -13.12 3.41 10.24
CA SER A 65 -13.28 3.16 11.69
C SER A 65 -11.96 2.77 12.35
N PRO A 66 -11.77 3.14 13.62
CA PRO A 66 -10.73 2.55 14.47
C PRO A 66 -10.80 1.03 14.48
N VAL A 67 -9.68 0.39 14.81
CA VAL A 67 -9.60 -1.06 15.00
C VAL A 67 -9.79 -1.44 16.46
N THR A 68 -10.48 -2.56 16.70
CA THR A 68 -10.75 -3.08 18.05
C THR A 68 -10.15 -4.47 18.26
N GLY A 69 -9.50 -5.03 17.23
CA GLY A 69 -8.90 -6.36 17.26
C GLY A 69 -8.20 -6.69 15.94
N PRO A 70 -7.67 -7.91 15.83
CA PRO A 70 -7.04 -8.40 14.60
C PRO A 70 -7.97 -8.36 13.39
N LEU A 71 -7.41 -8.10 12.21
CA LEU A 71 -8.17 -7.94 10.96
C LEU A 71 -7.73 -8.93 9.87
N CYS A 72 -8.63 -9.18 8.92
CA CYS A 72 -8.32 -9.76 7.62
C CYS A 72 -8.41 -8.66 6.56
N ARG A 73 -7.32 -7.93 6.32
CA ARG A 73 -7.31 -6.76 5.42
C ARG A 73 -7.63 -7.12 3.96
N ARG A 74 -7.20 -8.29 3.47
CA ARG A 74 -7.59 -8.72 2.12
C ARG A 74 -9.09 -9.04 2.03
N GLY A 75 -9.69 -9.52 3.13
CA GLY A 75 -11.15 -9.71 3.23
C GLY A 75 -11.90 -8.38 3.18
N ASP A 76 -11.38 -7.33 3.82
CA ASP A 76 -11.94 -5.98 3.75
C ASP A 76 -11.92 -5.44 2.30
N LEU A 77 -10.79 -5.62 1.61
CA LEU A 77 -10.66 -5.23 0.18
C LEU A 77 -11.65 -6.01 -0.69
N ASP A 78 -11.76 -7.31 -0.51
CA ASP A 78 -12.71 -8.14 -1.27
C ASP A 78 -14.17 -7.72 -1.04
N GLN A 79 -14.54 -7.42 0.22
CA GLN A 79 -15.86 -6.89 0.54
C GLN A 79 -16.11 -5.52 -0.10
N LEU A 80 -15.11 -4.63 -0.13
CA LEU A 80 -15.21 -3.35 -0.82
C LEU A 80 -15.46 -3.53 -2.31
N LEU A 81 -14.69 -4.40 -2.97
CA LEU A 81 -14.86 -4.66 -4.40
C LEU A 81 -16.25 -5.27 -4.71
N LYS A 82 -16.72 -6.19 -3.87
CA LYS A 82 -18.08 -6.75 -3.98
C LYS A 82 -19.16 -5.68 -3.80
N HIS A 83 -19.04 -4.82 -2.80
CA HIS A 83 -19.97 -3.72 -2.54
C HIS A 83 -20.06 -2.74 -3.73
N LEU A 84 -18.95 -2.53 -4.42
CA LEU A 84 -18.87 -1.64 -5.58
C LEU A 84 -19.18 -2.36 -6.90
N GLU A 85 -19.64 -3.61 -6.85
CA GLU A 85 -19.94 -4.46 -8.00
C GLU A 85 -18.75 -4.59 -8.97
N VAL A 86 -17.53 -4.67 -8.39
CA VAL A 86 -16.30 -4.87 -9.13
C VAL A 86 -15.94 -6.34 -9.12
N THR A 87 -16.12 -7.00 -10.25
CA THR A 87 -15.78 -8.42 -10.44
C THR A 87 -14.30 -8.61 -10.76
N GLU A 88 -13.74 -7.69 -11.56
CA GLU A 88 -12.34 -7.68 -11.97
C GLU A 88 -11.80 -6.23 -11.96
N ALA A 89 -10.57 -6.04 -11.56
CA ALA A 89 -9.90 -4.73 -11.50
C ALA A 89 -8.41 -4.83 -11.84
N HIS A 90 -7.78 -3.70 -12.20
CA HIS A 90 -6.36 -3.51 -11.97
C HIS A 90 -6.14 -3.17 -10.50
N SER A 91 -5.04 -3.65 -9.90
CA SER A 91 -4.68 -3.29 -8.55
C SER A 91 -3.32 -2.61 -8.49
N VAL A 92 -3.25 -1.52 -7.74
CA VAL A 92 -2.02 -0.86 -7.32
C VAL A 92 -1.97 -0.87 -5.81
N GLY A 93 -0.97 -1.52 -5.24
CA GLY A 93 -0.78 -1.54 -3.79
C GLY A 93 0.62 -1.12 -3.40
N CYS A 94 0.72 -0.22 -2.43
CA CYS A 94 1.98 0.23 -1.88
C CYS A 94 2.23 -0.42 -0.51
N SER A 95 3.43 -0.98 -0.29
CA SER A 95 3.82 -1.57 0.98
C SER A 95 2.80 -2.64 1.44
N ASN A 96 2.18 -2.48 2.60
CA ASN A 96 1.10 -3.33 3.09
C ASN A 96 -0.08 -3.43 2.10
N GLY A 97 -0.41 -2.35 1.38
CA GLY A 97 -1.44 -2.38 0.33
C GLY A 97 -1.09 -3.32 -0.82
N GLY A 98 0.19 -3.46 -1.15
CA GLY A 98 0.66 -4.42 -2.15
C GLY A 98 0.59 -5.85 -1.65
N GLN A 99 0.97 -6.10 -0.39
CA GLN A 99 0.80 -7.41 0.25
C GLN A 99 -0.66 -7.85 0.25
N ILE A 100 -1.59 -6.96 0.65
CA ILE A 100 -3.03 -7.22 0.64
C ILE A 100 -3.53 -7.60 -0.77
N SER A 101 -3.08 -6.86 -1.78
CA SER A 101 -3.46 -7.11 -3.17
C SER A 101 -2.91 -8.44 -3.69
N LEU A 102 -1.66 -8.75 -3.37
CA LEU A 102 -1.02 -10.02 -3.75
C LEU A 102 -1.70 -11.21 -3.08
N ASP A 103 -1.98 -11.12 -1.78
CA ASP A 103 -2.67 -12.16 -1.03
C ASP A 103 -4.08 -12.40 -1.59
N LEU A 104 -4.81 -11.34 -1.95
CA LEU A 104 -6.13 -11.47 -2.57
C LEU A 104 -6.06 -12.08 -3.98
N ALA A 105 -5.04 -11.73 -4.77
CA ALA A 105 -4.81 -12.30 -6.10
C ALA A 105 -4.53 -13.81 -6.05
N LEU A 106 -3.80 -14.26 -5.03
CA LEU A 106 -3.52 -15.68 -4.81
C LEU A 106 -4.75 -16.45 -4.30
N GLU A 107 -5.56 -15.84 -3.44
CA GLU A 107 -6.82 -16.42 -2.95
C GLU A 107 -7.91 -16.44 -4.02
N GLN A 108 -7.96 -15.41 -4.89
CA GLN A 108 -8.96 -15.23 -5.94
C GLN A 108 -8.27 -14.82 -7.27
N PRO A 109 -7.70 -15.77 -8.04
CA PRO A 109 -6.87 -15.47 -9.21
C PRO A 109 -7.53 -14.63 -10.31
N GLN A 110 -8.87 -14.67 -10.42
CA GLN A 110 -9.63 -13.86 -11.38
C GLN A 110 -10.01 -12.47 -10.87
N ARG A 111 -9.66 -12.13 -9.64
CA ARG A 111 -10.03 -10.83 -9.05
C ARG A 111 -9.27 -9.66 -9.69
N PHE A 112 -8.03 -9.89 -10.11
CA PHE A 112 -7.21 -8.84 -10.69
C PHE A 112 -6.74 -9.17 -12.11
N LYS A 113 -6.99 -8.23 -13.01
CA LYS A 113 -6.48 -8.23 -14.38
C LYS A 113 -4.98 -7.95 -14.44
N SER A 114 -4.47 -7.17 -13.51
CA SER A 114 -3.04 -6.96 -13.29
C SER A 114 -2.75 -6.50 -11.87
N LEU A 115 -1.50 -6.71 -11.43
CA LEU A 115 -0.97 -6.21 -10.17
C LEU A 115 0.15 -5.19 -10.42
N THR A 116 0.14 -4.10 -9.66
CA THR A 116 1.29 -3.21 -9.48
C THR A 116 1.65 -3.20 -8.01
N LEU A 117 2.79 -3.81 -7.67
CA LEU A 117 3.30 -3.96 -6.31
C LEU A 117 4.40 -2.94 -6.10
N VAL A 118 4.13 -1.95 -5.22
CA VAL A 118 5.01 -0.80 -5.02
C VAL A 118 5.65 -0.92 -3.64
N ASP A 119 6.97 -1.08 -3.60
CA ASP A 119 7.75 -1.21 -2.35
C ASP A 119 7.10 -2.17 -1.34
N SER A 120 6.67 -3.31 -1.82
CA SER A 120 5.91 -4.31 -1.07
C SER A 120 6.74 -5.55 -0.79
N THR A 121 6.41 -6.22 0.31
CA THR A 121 6.91 -7.56 0.61
C THR A 121 5.76 -8.56 0.54
N PRO A 122 5.94 -9.77 -0.01
CA PRO A 122 4.91 -10.80 0.03
C PRO A 122 4.70 -11.30 1.47
N SER A 123 3.49 -11.73 1.82
CA SER A 123 3.24 -12.34 3.13
C SER A 123 4.16 -13.54 3.35
N GLY A 124 4.70 -13.68 4.57
CA GLY A 124 5.68 -14.71 4.93
C GLY A 124 7.11 -14.44 4.47
N PHE A 125 7.41 -13.24 3.94
CA PHE A 125 8.78 -12.86 3.61
C PHE A 125 9.60 -12.63 4.89
N GLU A 126 10.71 -13.32 5.00
CA GLU A 126 11.60 -13.20 6.15
C GLU A 126 12.67 -12.12 5.89
N LEU A 127 12.83 -11.22 6.84
CA LEU A 127 13.90 -10.22 6.84
C LEU A 127 15.18 -10.86 7.37
N HIS A 128 16.27 -10.75 6.62
CA HIS A 128 17.58 -11.32 6.97
C HIS A 128 18.62 -10.27 7.33
N GLY A 129 18.39 -9.02 6.95
CA GLY A 129 19.28 -7.90 7.21
C GLY A 129 19.03 -7.22 8.55
N GLU A 130 19.80 -6.17 8.81
CA GLU A 130 19.55 -5.29 9.96
C GLU A 130 18.17 -4.63 9.82
N PRO A 131 17.46 -4.42 10.93
CA PRO A 131 16.20 -3.69 10.89
C PRO A 131 16.43 -2.25 10.43
N PRO A 132 15.41 -1.60 9.83
CA PRO A 132 15.50 -0.20 9.47
C PRO A 132 16.02 0.68 10.63
N ARG A 133 16.85 1.65 10.30
CA ARG A 133 17.31 2.66 11.27
C ARG A 133 16.10 3.24 12.01
N TYR A 134 16.20 3.44 13.28
CA TYR A 134 15.12 3.92 14.17
C TYR A 134 14.00 2.91 14.48
N MET A 135 13.96 1.71 13.92
CA MET A 135 12.88 0.75 14.17
C MET A 135 12.73 0.38 15.64
N LEU A 136 13.84 0.10 16.33
CA LEU A 136 13.82 -0.26 17.76
C LEU A 136 13.40 0.94 18.63
N GLU A 137 13.90 2.15 18.31
CA GLU A 137 13.52 3.37 18.99
C GLU A 137 12.02 3.68 18.80
N MET A 138 11.52 3.48 17.60
CA MET A 138 10.09 3.63 17.28
C MET A 138 9.23 2.68 18.13
N PHE A 139 9.60 1.42 18.25
CA PHE A 139 8.86 0.46 19.09
C PHE A 139 8.90 0.85 20.57
N ASP A 140 10.04 1.29 21.07
CA ASP A 140 10.17 1.79 22.46
C ASP A 140 9.27 3.03 22.69
N ALA A 141 9.27 3.98 21.76
CA ALA A 141 8.40 5.15 21.83
C ALA A 141 6.91 4.75 21.79
N MET A 142 6.53 3.79 20.94
CA MET A 142 5.15 3.28 20.88
C MET A 142 4.75 2.59 22.19
N GLN A 143 5.62 1.78 22.80
CA GLN A 143 5.36 1.13 24.09
C GLN A 143 5.18 2.16 25.24
N LYS A 144 5.90 3.27 25.18
CA LYS A 144 5.78 4.38 26.14
C LYS A 144 4.58 5.28 25.88
N GLY A 145 3.85 5.09 24.79
CA GLY A 145 2.74 5.95 24.37
C GLY A 145 3.17 7.34 23.91
N ASP A 146 4.45 7.50 23.51
CA ASP A 146 4.93 8.76 22.92
C ASP A 146 4.52 8.84 21.44
N ILE A 147 3.29 9.29 21.24
CA ILE A 147 2.67 9.39 19.90
C ILE A 147 3.48 10.32 18.99
N ASN A 148 3.99 11.44 19.52
CA ASN A 148 4.69 12.40 18.67
C ASN A 148 6.02 11.84 18.18
N HIS A 149 6.78 11.23 19.06
CA HIS A 149 8.06 10.64 18.73
C HIS A 149 7.89 9.40 17.83
N SER A 150 6.95 8.52 18.15
CA SER A 150 6.62 7.35 17.30
C SER A 150 6.20 7.76 15.90
N ASN A 151 5.36 8.79 15.77
CA ASN A 151 4.92 9.32 14.49
C ASN A 151 6.10 9.86 13.67
N GLU A 152 6.97 10.65 14.29
CA GLU A 152 8.18 11.18 13.65
C GLU A 152 9.10 10.06 13.17
N LEU A 153 9.37 9.06 14.01
CA LEU A 153 10.24 7.95 13.68
C LEU A 153 9.71 7.09 12.53
N GLN A 154 8.38 6.88 12.44
CA GLN A 154 7.80 6.17 11.28
C GLN A 154 8.01 6.93 9.98
N ILE A 155 7.90 8.27 9.99
CA ILE A 155 8.20 9.08 8.80
C ILE A 155 9.70 9.04 8.47
N ARG A 156 10.57 9.06 9.49
CA ARG A 156 12.03 8.87 9.31
C ARG A 156 12.34 7.55 8.61
N ILE A 157 11.68 6.46 9.03
CA ILE A 157 11.91 5.11 8.48
C ILE A 157 11.38 5.00 7.05
N TRP A 158 10.12 5.36 6.82
CA TRP A 158 9.42 4.99 5.60
C TRP A 158 9.36 6.09 4.54
N LEU A 159 9.43 7.36 4.92
CA LEU A 159 9.44 8.44 3.94
C LEU A 159 10.85 8.98 3.72
N ASP A 160 11.57 9.35 4.80
CA ASP A 160 12.93 9.85 4.66
C ASP A 160 13.89 8.73 4.22
N GLY A 161 13.69 7.51 4.73
CA GLY A 161 14.49 6.32 4.40
C GLY A 161 15.83 6.29 5.11
N GLU A 162 16.68 5.33 4.71
CA GLU A 162 17.93 5.04 5.41
C GLU A 162 19.01 6.15 5.32
N ILE A 163 18.98 6.90 4.22
CA ILE A 163 20.12 7.77 3.84
C ILE A 163 19.76 9.24 3.71
N ARG A 164 18.49 9.62 3.74
CA ARG A 164 18.09 11.02 3.66
C ARG A 164 17.84 11.61 5.05
N GLU A 165 18.23 12.85 5.22
CA GLU A 165 17.80 13.65 6.37
C GLU A 165 16.47 14.35 6.04
N PRO A 166 15.66 14.76 7.06
CA PRO A 166 14.34 15.37 6.85
C PRO A 166 14.33 16.54 5.88
N GLU A 167 15.40 17.33 5.88
CA GLU A 167 15.57 18.51 5.05
C GLU A 167 15.79 18.18 3.57
N GLN A 168 16.09 16.92 3.25
CA GLN A 168 16.30 16.42 1.89
C GLN A 168 14.99 15.87 1.27
N VAL A 169 13.92 15.82 2.04
CA VAL A 169 12.58 15.41 1.59
C VAL A 169 11.68 16.65 1.55
N ASP A 170 10.77 16.70 0.57
CA ASP A 170 9.83 17.82 0.45
C ASP A 170 9.06 18.04 1.76
N LEU A 171 9.19 19.22 2.33
CA LEU A 171 8.60 19.55 3.62
C LEU A 171 7.08 19.47 3.65
N MET A 172 6.41 19.73 2.52
CA MET A 172 4.95 19.65 2.44
C MET A 172 4.48 18.20 2.38
N LEU A 173 5.20 17.34 1.66
CA LEU A 173 4.94 15.90 1.66
C LEU A 173 5.16 15.33 3.06
N ARG A 174 6.28 15.68 3.69
CA ARG A 174 6.61 15.21 5.04
C ARG A 174 5.56 15.63 6.07
N ARG A 175 5.12 16.89 6.03
CA ARG A 175 4.06 17.40 6.92
C ARG A 175 2.74 16.66 6.73
N LYS A 176 2.31 16.44 5.49
CA LYS A 176 1.10 15.67 5.19
C LYS A 176 1.22 14.21 5.63
N ALA A 177 2.38 13.61 5.47
CA ALA A 177 2.64 12.24 5.92
C ALA A 177 2.52 12.13 7.46
N LEU A 178 3.11 13.07 8.21
CA LEU A 178 2.97 13.15 9.66
C LEU A 178 1.49 13.29 10.10
N GLU A 179 0.71 14.09 9.37
CA GLU A 179 -0.73 14.25 9.64
C GLU A 179 -1.50 12.94 9.42
N MET A 180 -1.26 12.25 8.31
CA MET A 180 -1.89 10.96 8.00
C MET A 180 -1.49 9.90 9.02
N ASN A 181 -0.19 9.77 9.30
CA ASN A 181 0.34 8.73 10.19
C ASN A 181 -0.03 8.92 11.67
N ARG A 182 -0.37 10.14 12.08
CA ARG A 182 -0.81 10.38 13.45
C ARG A 182 -2.02 9.55 13.85
N ILE A 183 -2.93 9.26 12.92
CA ILE A 183 -4.15 8.49 13.18
C ILE A 183 -3.81 7.04 13.59
N PRO A 184 -3.15 6.21 12.77
CA PRO A 184 -2.83 4.84 13.14
C PRO A 184 -1.88 4.74 14.33
N VAL A 185 -0.96 5.69 14.52
CA VAL A 185 -0.07 5.71 15.68
C VAL A 185 -0.84 5.97 16.96
N SER A 186 -1.74 6.97 16.99
CA SER A 186 -2.54 7.30 18.17
C SER A 186 -3.52 6.19 18.57
N GLN A 187 -3.91 5.35 17.61
CA GLN A 187 -4.81 4.23 17.81
C GLN A 187 -4.08 2.90 18.02
N SER A 188 -2.75 2.87 17.97
CA SER A 188 -1.94 1.64 18.02
C SER A 188 -2.37 0.59 16.98
N THR A 189 -2.81 1.04 15.82
CA THR A 189 -3.44 0.22 14.78
C THR A 189 -2.61 -1.01 14.42
N PHE A 190 -1.30 -0.85 14.22
CA PHE A 190 -0.39 -1.95 13.89
C PHE A 190 -0.44 -3.07 14.95
N PHE A 191 -0.32 -2.73 16.22
CA PHE A 191 -0.31 -3.73 17.30
C PHE A 191 -1.65 -4.42 17.46
N ILE A 192 -2.75 -3.69 17.30
CA ILE A 192 -4.09 -4.24 17.50
C ILE A 192 -4.53 -5.11 16.32
N ALA A 193 -4.24 -4.68 15.10
CA ALA A 193 -4.83 -5.27 13.89
C ALA A 193 -3.90 -6.17 13.08
N ASP A 194 -2.59 -5.88 13.06
CA ASP A 194 -1.69 -6.41 12.03
C ASP A 194 -0.62 -7.39 12.55
N THR A 195 -0.35 -7.42 13.85
CA THR A 195 0.64 -8.35 14.43
C THR A 195 0.17 -9.80 14.44
N GLN A 196 -1.13 -10.03 14.54
CA GLN A 196 -1.74 -11.36 14.53
C GLN A 196 -3.03 -11.33 13.70
N PRO A 197 -2.93 -11.19 12.37
CA PRO A 197 -4.10 -11.05 11.52
C PRO A 197 -4.99 -12.30 11.61
N ILE A 198 -6.30 -12.09 11.57
CA ILE A 198 -7.24 -13.21 11.43
C ILE A 198 -7.22 -13.72 9.99
N ASN A 199 -7.38 -15.04 9.86
CA ASN A 199 -7.43 -15.71 8.55
C ASN A 199 -6.26 -15.30 7.62
N PRO A 200 -4.97 -15.41 8.05
CA PRO A 200 -3.85 -15.10 7.17
C PRO A 200 -3.88 -16.00 5.93
N LEU A 201 -3.31 -15.53 4.81
CA LEU A 201 -3.17 -16.37 3.62
C LEU A 201 -2.32 -17.60 3.96
N ASN A 202 -2.85 -18.81 3.70
CA ASN A 202 -2.16 -20.06 3.98
C ASN A 202 -2.26 -21.02 2.76
N PRO A 203 -1.13 -21.43 2.16
CA PRO A 203 0.23 -21.02 2.52
C PRO A 203 0.49 -19.54 2.21
N PRO A 204 1.48 -18.89 2.85
CA PRO A 204 1.77 -17.48 2.65
C PRO A 204 2.29 -17.19 1.23
N ALA A 205 2.11 -15.95 0.75
CA ALA A 205 2.41 -15.56 -0.63
C ALA A 205 3.84 -15.90 -1.06
N ILE A 206 4.84 -15.73 -0.19
CA ILE A 206 6.23 -16.04 -0.51
C ILE A 206 6.44 -17.49 -0.96
N THR A 207 5.61 -18.42 -0.54
CA THR A 207 5.77 -19.84 -0.90
C THR A 207 5.05 -20.22 -2.19
N GLN A 208 4.27 -19.32 -2.78
CA GLN A 208 3.43 -19.58 -3.94
C GLN A 208 3.41 -18.46 -4.99
N LEU A 209 4.48 -17.66 -5.09
CA LEU A 209 4.60 -16.54 -6.04
C LEU A 209 4.41 -17.00 -7.50
N GLU A 210 4.80 -18.23 -7.83
CA GLU A 210 4.66 -18.82 -9.15
C GLU A 210 3.19 -19.04 -9.56
N SER A 211 2.27 -18.99 -8.62
CA SER A 211 0.81 -19.13 -8.85
C SER A 211 0.13 -17.83 -9.24
N VAL A 212 0.84 -16.70 -9.24
CA VAL A 212 0.30 -15.42 -9.70
C VAL A 212 0.12 -15.47 -11.22
N ASN A 213 -1.12 -15.38 -11.69
CA ASN A 213 -1.46 -15.61 -13.10
C ASN A 213 -1.64 -14.32 -13.92
N CYS A 214 -1.75 -13.15 -13.27
CA CYS A 214 -1.95 -11.89 -13.98
C CYS A 214 -0.62 -11.16 -14.24
N PRO A 215 -0.55 -10.32 -15.30
CA PRO A 215 0.58 -9.43 -15.52
C PRO A 215 0.90 -8.62 -14.27
N THR A 216 2.17 -8.63 -13.87
CA THR A 216 2.62 -7.98 -12.63
C THR A 216 3.76 -6.99 -12.90
N LEU A 217 3.61 -5.77 -12.40
CA LEU A 217 4.65 -4.75 -12.35
C LEU A 217 5.10 -4.59 -10.90
N VAL A 218 6.38 -4.75 -10.64
CA VAL A 218 6.99 -4.44 -9.34
C VAL A 218 7.73 -3.12 -9.47
N ILE A 219 7.33 -2.12 -8.68
CA ILE A 219 7.98 -0.82 -8.61
C ILE A 219 8.70 -0.72 -7.28
N ALA A 220 9.93 -0.24 -7.28
CA ALA A 220 10.65 0.06 -6.06
C ALA A 220 11.33 1.42 -6.12
N GLY A 221 11.35 2.13 -4.99
CA GLY A 221 12.16 3.33 -4.81
C GLY A 221 13.62 2.96 -4.62
N ALA A 222 14.54 3.66 -5.31
CA ALA A 222 15.97 3.34 -5.23
C ALA A 222 16.58 3.56 -3.84
N LEU A 223 15.93 4.34 -2.99
CA LEU A 223 16.38 4.72 -1.65
C LEU A 223 15.61 3.99 -0.54
N ASP A 224 14.82 2.97 -0.89
CA ASP A 224 14.11 2.15 0.07
C ASP A 224 15.06 1.18 0.80
N HIS A 225 14.57 0.58 1.86
CA HIS A 225 15.33 -0.37 2.67
C HIS A 225 15.80 -1.58 1.83
N PRO A 226 17.05 -2.06 1.99
CA PRO A 226 17.60 -3.18 1.20
C PRO A 226 16.74 -4.43 1.18
N GLU A 227 16.04 -4.74 2.29
CA GLU A 227 15.15 -5.90 2.36
C GLU A 227 13.88 -5.75 1.51
N VAL A 228 13.38 -4.52 1.31
CA VAL A 228 12.27 -4.24 0.38
C VAL A 228 12.75 -4.41 -1.07
N LEU A 229 13.96 -3.94 -1.38
CA LEU A 229 14.57 -4.16 -2.69
C LEU A 229 14.80 -5.64 -2.97
N ARG A 230 15.24 -6.41 -1.95
CA ARG A 230 15.40 -7.88 -2.04
C ARG A 230 14.05 -8.57 -2.27
N ALA A 231 13.00 -8.14 -1.59
CA ALA A 231 11.65 -8.67 -1.81
C ALA A 231 11.16 -8.39 -3.23
N ALA A 232 11.44 -7.20 -3.77
CA ALA A 232 11.11 -6.86 -5.15
C ALA A 232 11.84 -7.78 -6.14
N ASP A 233 13.13 -8.09 -5.91
CA ASP A 233 13.90 -9.03 -6.74
C ASP A 233 13.34 -10.45 -6.67
N GLU A 234 12.97 -10.92 -5.48
CA GLU A 234 12.39 -12.26 -5.31
C GLU A 234 11.02 -12.36 -6.00
N MET A 235 10.16 -11.33 -5.89
CA MET A 235 8.88 -11.31 -6.59
C MET A 235 9.06 -11.35 -8.11
N VAL A 236 9.97 -10.56 -8.67
CA VAL A 236 10.20 -10.53 -10.12
C VAL A 236 10.82 -11.83 -10.63
N LYS A 237 11.67 -12.45 -9.84
CA LYS A 237 12.29 -13.74 -10.18
C LYS A 237 11.26 -14.87 -10.25
N ARG A 238 10.22 -14.84 -9.39
CA ARG A 238 9.32 -15.98 -9.18
C ARG A 238 7.93 -15.79 -9.76
N ILE A 239 7.42 -14.56 -9.84
CA ILE A 239 6.12 -14.30 -10.46
C ILE A 239 6.26 -14.39 -11.99
N PRO A 240 5.51 -15.25 -12.68
CA PRO A 240 5.61 -15.39 -14.11
C PRO A 240 5.37 -14.06 -14.85
N ASN A 241 6.30 -13.73 -15.75
CA ASN A 241 6.22 -12.51 -16.57
C ASN A 241 6.18 -11.18 -15.80
N ALA A 242 6.57 -11.16 -14.54
CA ALA A 242 6.70 -9.93 -13.78
C ALA A 242 7.81 -9.04 -14.35
N LYS A 243 7.59 -7.73 -14.31
CA LYS A 243 8.56 -6.71 -14.68
C LYS A 243 8.94 -5.89 -13.48
N LYS A 244 10.19 -5.46 -13.37
CA LYS A 244 10.66 -4.55 -12.33
C LYS A 244 11.01 -3.19 -12.91
N THR A 245 10.68 -2.15 -12.19
CA THR A 245 11.13 -0.79 -12.47
C THR A 245 11.55 -0.12 -11.16
N ILE A 246 12.69 0.57 -11.20
CA ILE A 246 13.19 1.37 -10.08
C ILE A 246 12.92 2.83 -10.39
N ILE A 247 12.30 3.55 -9.44
CA ILE A 247 12.19 5.01 -9.50
C ILE A 247 13.33 5.62 -8.69
N ALA A 248 14.24 6.30 -9.38
CA ALA A 248 15.37 6.96 -8.77
C ALA A 248 14.90 8.07 -7.80
N SER A 249 15.70 8.32 -6.76
CA SER A 249 15.48 9.40 -5.78
C SER A 249 14.19 9.32 -4.97
N THR A 250 13.53 8.16 -4.91
CA THR A 250 12.39 7.89 -4.03
C THR A 250 12.72 6.84 -2.98
N GLY A 251 12.10 6.96 -1.81
CA GLY A 251 12.06 5.92 -0.78
C GLY A 251 10.87 4.97 -0.98
N HIS A 252 10.19 4.67 0.11
CA HIS A 252 9.15 3.64 0.21
C HIS A 252 7.79 3.99 -0.44
N VAL A 253 7.59 5.22 -0.92
CA VAL A 253 6.30 5.68 -1.46
C VAL A 253 6.43 6.46 -2.78
N PRO A 254 6.95 5.83 -3.86
CA PRO A 254 7.21 6.50 -5.14
C PRO A 254 6.00 7.22 -5.75
N SER A 255 4.78 6.69 -5.58
CA SER A 255 3.55 7.33 -6.06
C SER A 255 3.25 8.66 -5.35
N TYR A 256 3.76 8.82 -4.13
CA TYR A 256 3.61 10.02 -3.32
C TYR A 256 4.74 11.01 -3.56
N GLU A 257 5.98 10.52 -3.70
CA GLU A 257 7.18 11.34 -3.87
C GLU A 257 7.37 11.85 -5.32
N GLN A 258 7.11 11.00 -6.32
CA GLN A 258 7.27 11.31 -7.74
C GLN A 258 6.04 10.89 -8.56
N PRO A 259 4.88 11.54 -8.35
CA PRO A 259 3.61 11.13 -8.94
C PRO A 259 3.61 11.10 -10.47
N ASP A 260 4.28 12.04 -11.14
CA ASP A 260 4.30 12.11 -12.61
C ASP A 260 5.06 10.94 -13.22
N ALA A 261 6.24 10.59 -12.65
CA ALA A 261 7.01 9.43 -13.07
C ALA A 261 6.24 8.14 -12.82
N PHE A 262 5.59 8.04 -11.66
CA PHE A 262 4.77 6.89 -11.30
C PHE A 262 3.57 6.72 -12.26
N VAL A 263 2.81 7.78 -12.53
CA VAL A 263 1.65 7.75 -13.43
C VAL A 263 2.07 7.31 -14.82
N LYS A 264 3.17 7.86 -15.35
CA LYS A 264 3.68 7.47 -16.67
C LYS A 264 3.99 5.97 -16.74
N LEU A 265 4.75 5.45 -15.79
CA LEU A 265 5.10 4.02 -15.73
C LEU A 265 3.86 3.12 -15.61
N LEU A 266 2.91 3.52 -14.76
CA LEU A 266 1.68 2.78 -14.56
C LEU A 266 0.82 2.74 -15.83
N LEU A 267 0.63 3.88 -16.50
CA LEU A 267 -0.15 3.96 -17.75
C LEU A 267 0.51 3.18 -18.88
N ASP A 268 1.84 3.25 -19.01
CA ASP A 268 2.60 2.47 -19.98
C ASP A 268 2.44 0.96 -19.73
N PHE A 269 2.46 0.52 -18.49
CA PHE A 269 2.22 -0.87 -18.14
C PHE A 269 0.78 -1.31 -18.44
N LEU A 270 -0.21 -0.58 -17.92
CA LEU A 270 -1.62 -0.93 -18.05
C LEU A 270 -2.11 -0.87 -19.50
N GLY A 271 -1.56 0.01 -20.35
CA GLY A 271 -1.85 0.07 -21.77
C GLY A 271 -1.43 -1.18 -22.56
N ASN A 272 -0.53 -2.00 -22.00
CA ASN A 272 -0.07 -3.26 -22.59
C ASN A 272 -0.76 -4.51 -21.98
N VAL A 273 -1.63 -4.34 -20.99
CA VAL A 273 -2.42 -5.45 -20.40
C VAL A 273 -3.66 -5.68 -21.26
N LYS A 274 -3.72 -6.86 -21.90
CA LYS A 274 -4.84 -7.26 -22.77
C LYS A 274 -6.05 -7.75 -21.98
#